data_0e7003286bec3b0620246fa6951dcdce
#
_entry.id   0e7003286bec3b0620246fa6951dcdce
#
_cell.length_a   1.000
_cell.length_b   1.000
_cell.length_c   1.000
_cell.angle_alpha   90.00
_cell.angle_beta   90.00
_cell.angle_gamma   90.00
#
_symmetry.space_group_name_H-M   'P 1'
#
loop_
_entity.id
_entity.type
_entity.pdbx_description
1 polymer ?
#
loop_
_entity_poly.entity_id
_entity_poly.type
_entity_poly.pdbx_seq_one_letter_code
_entity_poly.pdbx_strand_id
1 'polypeptide(L)'
;MAEEHAAVESGFRILSWNISDNAFEEEPKEFLSVLRWADPDIVLLDEVSPSANLDDLHAALSALRPGDDDAWHISVGASGGRQRDIIASRAPLEALPEFSSIIRYPEEDRSYILEHMSGWQRENSDLSMDFGIPVNAAIILTGGKRLLTVIADLQCCGDDPESWQEYRRQIEAREIRRLITQVLERTVVHGLVIAGDFNLVNGIAPAVILNEPYRICPEGLKTAELYHPDGVAKWTWDGRGMPFPSGTLDFQYYCTQSLETRSGLVLDPENLAPKELEQLGLDSEAVKRTGRHRPLIAEYDWK
;
A
#
# COMPACT_ATOMS: atom_id res chain seq x y z
N MET A 1 -5.78 38.87 25.84
CA MET A 1 -6.16 37.46 25.74
C MET A 1 -5.38 36.90 24.57
N ALA A 2 -4.34 36.13 24.85
CA ALA A 2 -3.57 35.45 23.84
C ALA A 2 -4.38 34.20 23.41
N GLU A 3 -4.76 34.16 22.15
CA GLU A 3 -5.24 32.93 21.53
C GLU A 3 -4.02 31.99 21.46
N GLU A 4 -3.99 30.97 22.32
CA GLU A 4 -3.17 29.80 22.13
C GLU A 4 -3.64 29.16 20.81
N HIS A 5 -2.92 29.44 19.73
CA HIS A 5 -2.96 28.60 18.55
C HIS A 5 -2.40 27.25 18.97
N ALA A 6 -3.29 26.28 19.22
CA ALA A 6 -2.89 24.88 19.25
C ALA A 6 -2.14 24.62 17.94
N ALA A 7 -0.88 24.27 18.05
CA ALA A 7 -0.09 23.85 16.92
C ALA A 7 -0.85 22.66 16.30
N VAL A 8 -1.39 22.83 15.11
CA VAL A 8 -1.97 21.74 14.33
C VAL A 8 -0.82 20.75 14.15
N GLU A 9 -0.95 19.55 14.69
CA GLU A 9 0.05 18.50 14.44
C GLU A 9 0.17 18.35 12.94
N SER A 10 1.34 18.68 12.40
CA SER A 10 1.58 18.74 10.96
C SER A 10 1.85 17.35 10.37
N GLY A 11 1.99 16.33 11.22
CA GLY A 11 2.35 14.98 10.85
C GLY A 11 1.16 14.05 10.72
N PHE A 12 1.35 12.96 9.96
CA PHE A 12 0.42 11.85 9.83
C PHE A 12 1.19 10.55 9.62
N ARG A 13 0.61 9.44 10.06
CA ARG A 13 1.22 8.13 9.98
C ARG A 13 0.48 7.22 9.01
N ILE A 14 1.21 6.62 8.08
CA ILE A 14 0.70 5.66 7.10
C ILE A 14 1.17 4.27 7.46
N LEU A 15 0.24 3.33 7.57
CA LEU A 15 0.50 1.90 7.53
C LEU A 15 0.12 1.38 6.16
N SER A 16 1.02 0.68 5.44
CA SER A 16 0.70 -0.10 4.25
C SER A 16 1.02 -1.57 4.49
N TRP A 17 0.13 -2.47 4.05
CA TRP A 17 0.27 -3.88 4.35
C TRP A 17 -0.50 -4.77 3.36
N ASN A 18 0.21 -5.70 2.73
CA ASN A 18 -0.38 -6.83 2.02
C ASN A 18 -0.85 -7.85 3.07
N ILE A 19 -2.17 -8.07 3.15
CA ILE A 19 -2.80 -8.88 4.20
C ILE A 19 -3.18 -10.28 3.74
N SER A 20 -2.80 -10.67 2.53
CA SER A 20 -3.00 -12.02 2.01
C SER A 20 -4.44 -12.52 2.20
N ASP A 21 -5.43 -11.83 1.64
CA ASP A 21 -6.88 -12.07 1.67
C ASP A 21 -7.61 -11.47 2.89
N ASN A 22 -7.96 -12.26 3.91
CA ASN A 22 -8.94 -11.87 4.94
C ASN A 22 -8.33 -11.79 6.34
N ALA A 23 -7.11 -11.30 6.50
CA ALA A 23 -6.41 -11.34 7.79
C ALA A 23 -7.20 -10.66 8.94
N PHE A 24 -8.02 -9.63 8.67
CA PHE A 24 -8.84 -9.00 9.70
C PHE A 24 -10.07 -9.82 10.13
N GLU A 25 -10.46 -10.84 9.34
CA GLU A 25 -11.50 -11.82 9.69
C GLU A 25 -10.90 -13.07 10.31
N GLU A 26 -9.83 -13.59 9.70
CA GLU A 26 -9.23 -14.87 10.07
C GLU A 26 -8.35 -14.75 11.32
N GLU A 27 -7.60 -13.65 11.44
CA GLU A 27 -6.68 -13.38 12.54
C GLU A 27 -6.94 -11.97 13.16
N PRO A 28 -8.18 -11.70 13.63
CA PRO A 28 -8.62 -10.36 14.04
C PRO A 28 -7.81 -9.81 15.23
N LYS A 29 -7.32 -10.67 16.07
CA LYS A 29 -6.51 -10.30 17.24
C LYS A 29 -5.13 -9.77 16.81
N GLU A 30 -4.47 -10.49 15.95
CA GLU A 30 -3.16 -10.16 15.41
C GLU A 30 -3.25 -8.88 14.57
N PHE A 31 -4.23 -8.82 13.69
CA PHE A 31 -4.50 -7.64 12.87
C PHE A 31 -4.71 -6.39 13.74
N LEU A 32 -5.60 -6.48 14.74
CA LEU A 32 -5.86 -5.36 15.64
C LEU A 32 -4.62 -4.97 16.48
N SER A 33 -3.81 -5.95 16.90
CA SER A 33 -2.58 -5.67 17.67
C SER A 33 -1.54 -4.95 16.83
N VAL A 34 -1.39 -5.30 15.55
CA VAL A 34 -0.55 -4.57 14.59
C VAL A 34 -1.05 -3.13 14.42
N LEU A 35 -2.34 -2.94 14.19
CA LEU A 35 -2.94 -1.62 14.05
C LEU A 35 -2.75 -0.75 15.32
N ARG A 36 -2.94 -1.33 16.51
CA ARG A 36 -2.73 -0.61 17.78
C ARG A 36 -1.28 -0.18 17.98
N TRP A 37 -0.34 -1.04 17.60
CA TRP A 37 1.06 -0.70 17.68
C TRP A 37 1.43 0.40 16.69
N ALA A 38 0.94 0.30 15.47
CA ALA A 38 1.18 1.29 14.43
C ALA A 38 0.50 2.63 14.72
N ASP A 39 -0.66 2.63 15.38
CA ASP A 39 -1.55 3.80 15.60
C ASP A 39 -1.63 4.72 14.37
N PRO A 40 -2.07 4.20 13.21
CA PRO A 40 -2.03 4.93 11.96
C PRO A 40 -3.15 5.96 11.85
N ASP A 41 -2.92 7.01 11.07
CA ASP A 41 -3.94 7.94 10.60
C ASP A 41 -4.53 7.50 9.26
N ILE A 42 -3.71 6.77 8.48
CA ILE A 42 -4.05 6.24 7.16
C ILE A 42 -3.61 4.77 7.10
N VAL A 43 -4.53 3.89 6.67
CA VAL A 43 -4.29 2.47 6.47
C VAL A 43 -4.48 2.14 5.00
N LEU A 44 -3.50 1.50 4.41
CA LEU A 44 -3.46 1.05 3.03
C LEU A 44 -3.33 -0.47 3.04
N LEU A 45 -4.35 -1.19 2.57
CA LEU A 45 -4.35 -2.64 2.52
C LEU A 45 -4.44 -3.11 1.07
N ASP A 46 -3.58 -4.00 0.68
CA ASP A 46 -3.63 -4.73 -0.56
C ASP A 46 -3.90 -6.22 -0.32
N GLU A 47 -4.22 -6.95 -1.38
CA GLU A 47 -4.69 -8.34 -1.35
C GLU A 47 -5.91 -8.59 -0.45
N VAL A 48 -6.85 -7.66 -0.38
CA VAL A 48 -8.12 -7.87 0.34
C VAL A 48 -9.07 -8.66 -0.54
N SER A 49 -9.63 -9.76 -0.01
CA SER A 49 -10.63 -10.56 -0.71
C SER A 49 -11.88 -9.73 -1.07
N PRO A 50 -12.44 -9.87 -2.29
CA PRO A 50 -13.72 -9.24 -2.64
C PRO A 50 -14.90 -9.69 -1.78
N SER A 51 -14.77 -10.85 -1.13
CA SER A 51 -15.78 -11.40 -0.21
C SER A 51 -15.57 -10.99 1.23
N ALA A 52 -14.50 -10.23 1.54
CA ALA A 52 -14.22 -9.79 2.89
C ALA A 52 -15.36 -8.94 3.45
N ASN A 53 -15.70 -9.18 4.72
CA ASN A 53 -16.69 -8.43 5.44
C ASN A 53 -16.10 -7.10 5.93
N LEU A 54 -16.38 -6.01 5.23
CA LEU A 54 -15.88 -4.68 5.58
C LEU A 54 -16.35 -4.18 6.96
N ASP A 55 -17.43 -4.75 7.52
CA ASP A 55 -17.88 -4.40 8.88
C ASP A 55 -16.85 -4.85 9.92
N ASP A 56 -16.15 -5.97 9.69
CA ASP A 56 -15.08 -6.46 10.57
C ASP A 56 -13.85 -5.53 10.49
N LEU A 57 -13.49 -5.07 9.30
CA LEU A 57 -12.45 -4.06 9.14
C LEU A 57 -12.83 -2.76 9.85
N HIS A 58 -14.07 -2.31 9.65
CA HIS A 58 -14.56 -1.10 10.30
C HIS A 58 -14.55 -1.22 11.83
N ALA A 59 -14.95 -2.39 12.36
CA ALA A 59 -14.91 -2.68 13.79
C ALA A 59 -13.47 -2.67 14.34
N ALA A 60 -12.51 -3.26 13.61
CA ALA A 60 -11.10 -3.26 13.99
C ALA A 60 -10.52 -1.85 14.03
N LEU A 61 -10.80 -1.03 13.00
CA LEU A 61 -10.35 0.36 12.93
C LEU A 61 -10.98 1.23 14.04
N SER A 62 -12.28 1.07 14.30
CA SER A 62 -12.98 1.81 15.37
C SER A 62 -12.49 1.43 16.78
N ALA A 63 -11.97 0.22 16.95
CA ALA A 63 -11.41 -0.25 18.23
C ALA A 63 -10.01 0.33 18.55
N LEU A 64 -9.39 1.08 17.63
CA LEU A 64 -8.07 1.70 17.88
C LEU A 64 -8.16 2.81 18.91
N ARG A 65 -9.19 3.66 18.84
CA ARG A 65 -9.43 4.78 19.78
C ARG A 65 -10.90 4.81 20.20
N PRO A 66 -11.30 3.99 21.18
CA PRO A 66 -12.67 3.97 21.65
C PRO A 66 -13.09 5.33 22.22
N GLY A 67 -14.20 5.88 21.74
CA GLY A 67 -14.76 7.15 22.19
C GLY A 67 -14.39 8.38 21.37
N ASP A 68 -13.53 8.25 20.35
CA ASP A 68 -13.43 9.26 19.30
C ASP A 68 -14.69 9.19 18.42
N ASP A 69 -15.37 10.33 18.27
CA ASP A 69 -16.53 10.44 17.35
C ASP A 69 -16.11 10.41 15.86
N ASP A 70 -14.81 10.39 15.58
CA ASP A 70 -14.26 10.39 14.24
C ASP A 70 -14.37 9.00 13.61
N ALA A 71 -15.35 8.86 12.74
CA ALA A 71 -15.53 7.65 11.93
C ALA A 71 -14.38 7.51 10.91
N TRP A 72 -13.87 6.30 10.75
CA TRP A 72 -12.96 5.98 9.64
C TRP A 72 -13.68 6.10 8.30
N HIS A 73 -13.06 6.78 7.36
CA HIS A 73 -13.48 6.88 5.98
C HIS A 73 -12.79 5.76 5.17
N ILE A 74 -13.56 4.91 4.49
CA ILE A 74 -13.02 3.76 3.75
C ILE A 74 -13.34 3.90 2.27
N SER A 75 -12.32 3.71 1.42
CA SER A 75 -12.43 3.57 -0.03
C SER A 75 -11.97 2.18 -0.44
N VAL A 76 -12.79 1.47 -1.20
CA VAL A 76 -12.47 0.14 -1.74
C VAL A 76 -12.25 0.27 -3.24
N GLY A 77 -11.13 -0.23 -3.74
CA GLY A 77 -10.80 -0.24 -5.16
C GLY A 77 -11.80 -1.05 -5.99
N ALA A 78 -12.18 -0.54 -7.14
CA ALA A 78 -13.09 -1.20 -8.07
C ALA A 78 -12.37 -2.20 -9.00
N SER A 79 -11.05 -2.08 -9.13
CA SER A 79 -10.18 -2.86 -10.04
C SER A 79 -9.34 -3.88 -9.27
N GLY A 80 -8.85 -4.94 -9.94
CA GLY A 80 -7.92 -5.91 -9.39
C GLY A 80 -8.48 -7.30 -9.12
N GLY A 81 -9.74 -7.55 -9.34
CA GLY A 81 -10.32 -8.90 -9.39
C GLY A 81 -10.44 -9.62 -8.06
N ARG A 82 -9.60 -10.61 -7.84
CA ARG A 82 -9.62 -11.44 -6.63
C ARG A 82 -9.06 -10.71 -5.41
N GLN A 83 -8.33 -9.65 -5.65
CA GLN A 83 -7.64 -8.86 -4.65
C GLN A 83 -8.04 -7.41 -4.82
N ARG A 84 -8.42 -6.76 -3.73
CA ARG A 84 -8.86 -5.37 -3.70
C ARG A 84 -7.91 -4.57 -2.85
N ASP A 85 -7.72 -3.33 -3.26
CA ASP A 85 -6.94 -2.36 -2.52
C ASP A 85 -7.87 -1.45 -1.73
N ILE A 86 -7.60 -1.31 -0.45
CA ILE A 86 -8.38 -0.50 0.48
C ILE A 86 -7.55 0.67 0.98
N ILE A 87 -8.17 1.85 1.01
CA ILE A 87 -7.67 3.03 1.70
C ILE A 87 -8.63 3.35 2.82
N ALA A 88 -8.17 3.35 4.06
CA ALA A 88 -8.91 3.84 5.20
C ALA A 88 -8.20 5.03 5.82
N SER A 89 -8.93 6.07 6.20
CA SER A 89 -8.38 7.29 6.77
C SER A 89 -9.25 7.83 7.90
N ARG A 90 -8.62 8.38 8.93
CA ARG A 90 -9.30 9.13 10.00
C ARG A 90 -9.69 10.52 9.54
N ALA A 91 -8.93 11.10 8.62
CA ALA A 91 -9.26 12.35 7.97
C ALA A 91 -10.25 12.14 6.81
N PRO A 92 -11.04 13.16 6.45
CA PRO A 92 -11.96 13.05 5.32
C PRO A 92 -11.27 12.61 4.04
N LEU A 93 -11.92 11.67 3.35
CA LEU A 93 -11.43 11.03 2.14
C LEU A 93 -12.34 11.38 0.96
N GLU A 94 -11.75 11.75 -0.18
CA GLU A 94 -12.43 12.03 -1.45
C GLU A 94 -12.05 10.96 -2.46
N ALA A 95 -13.02 10.15 -2.88
CA ALA A 95 -12.82 9.15 -3.93
C ALA A 95 -12.58 9.80 -5.29
N LEU A 96 -11.79 9.16 -6.13
CA LEU A 96 -11.38 9.68 -7.44
C LEU A 96 -12.11 8.95 -8.58
N PRO A 97 -12.76 9.67 -9.50
CA PRO A 97 -13.46 9.06 -10.64
C PRO A 97 -12.54 8.15 -11.49
N GLU A 98 -11.27 8.50 -11.62
CA GLU A 98 -10.27 7.74 -12.38
C GLU A 98 -10.06 6.33 -11.85
N PHE A 99 -10.29 6.10 -10.55
CA PHE A 99 -10.09 4.83 -9.85
C PHE A 99 -11.41 4.15 -9.45
N SER A 100 -12.56 4.71 -9.86
CA SER A 100 -13.89 4.21 -9.49
C SER A 100 -14.42 3.08 -10.38
N SER A 101 -13.64 2.63 -11.36
CA SER A 101 -14.01 1.56 -12.30
C SER A 101 -12.85 0.62 -12.56
N ILE A 102 -13.11 -0.50 -13.25
CA ILE A 102 -12.07 -1.45 -13.65
C ILE A 102 -11.06 -0.74 -14.58
N ILE A 103 -9.81 -0.71 -14.16
CA ILE A 103 -8.68 -0.15 -14.91
C ILE A 103 -8.13 -1.22 -15.83
N ARG A 104 -8.45 -1.12 -17.11
CA ARG A 104 -8.12 -2.15 -18.10
C ARG A 104 -6.67 -2.03 -18.58
N TYR A 105 -6.08 -3.17 -18.88
CA TYR A 105 -4.83 -3.21 -19.64
C TYR A 105 -5.08 -2.69 -21.06
N PRO A 106 -4.16 -1.89 -21.66
CA PRO A 106 -4.21 -1.58 -23.07
C PRO A 106 -4.22 -2.87 -23.91
N GLU A 107 -5.03 -2.90 -24.97
CA GLU A 107 -5.27 -4.12 -25.76
C GLU A 107 -3.98 -4.69 -26.38
N GLU A 108 -3.11 -3.82 -26.88
CA GLU A 108 -1.82 -4.21 -27.47
C GLU A 108 -0.91 -4.87 -26.42
N ASP A 109 -0.84 -4.29 -25.23
CA ASP A 109 -0.03 -4.81 -24.11
C ASP A 109 -0.61 -6.12 -23.59
N ARG A 110 -1.93 -6.24 -23.47
CA ARG A 110 -2.61 -7.48 -23.09
C ARG A 110 -2.27 -8.60 -24.08
N SER A 111 -2.38 -8.34 -25.38
CA SER A 111 -2.05 -9.30 -26.42
C SER A 111 -0.59 -9.75 -26.32
N TYR A 112 0.33 -8.82 -26.11
CA TYR A 112 1.75 -9.12 -25.92
C TYR A 112 2.00 -10.04 -24.71
N ILE A 113 1.40 -9.74 -23.58
CA ILE A 113 1.52 -10.58 -22.37
C ILE A 113 1.06 -12.01 -22.66
N LEU A 114 -0.12 -12.15 -23.28
CA LEU A 114 -0.71 -13.45 -23.59
C LEU A 114 0.11 -14.28 -24.58
N GLU A 115 0.78 -13.65 -25.54
CA GLU A 115 1.67 -14.34 -26.50
C GLU A 115 2.91 -14.96 -25.82
N HIS A 116 3.37 -14.37 -24.71
CA HIS A 116 4.56 -14.84 -23.97
C HIS A 116 4.23 -15.82 -22.84
N MET A 117 2.96 -16.20 -22.69
CA MET A 117 2.52 -17.18 -21.71
C MET A 117 2.36 -18.58 -22.30
N SER A 118 2.68 -19.61 -21.52
CA SER A 118 2.34 -21.00 -21.85
C SER A 118 0.84 -21.26 -21.69
N GLY A 119 0.30 -22.31 -22.36
CA GLY A 119 -1.13 -22.59 -22.47
C GLY A 119 -1.91 -22.49 -21.16
N TRP A 120 -1.49 -23.19 -20.08
CA TRP A 120 -2.18 -23.14 -18.78
C TRP A 120 -2.08 -21.75 -18.10
N GLN A 121 -0.92 -21.12 -18.19
CA GLN A 121 -0.73 -19.76 -17.66
C GLN A 121 -1.60 -18.77 -18.43
N ARG A 122 -1.70 -18.91 -19.75
CA ARG A 122 -2.50 -18.03 -20.62
C ARG A 122 -3.97 -18.04 -20.23
N GLU A 123 -4.58 -19.22 -20.06
CA GLU A 123 -6.00 -19.32 -19.71
C GLU A 123 -6.34 -18.66 -18.36
N ASN A 124 -5.51 -18.86 -17.33
CA ASN A 124 -5.74 -18.28 -16.02
C ASN A 124 -5.43 -16.79 -15.95
N SER A 125 -4.38 -16.33 -16.62
CA SER A 125 -3.96 -14.92 -16.60
C SER A 125 -4.84 -14.03 -17.46
N ASP A 126 -5.38 -14.54 -18.56
CA ASP A 126 -6.34 -13.80 -19.36
C ASP A 126 -7.58 -13.45 -18.55
N LEU A 127 -8.14 -14.42 -17.81
CA LEU A 127 -9.23 -14.20 -16.87
C LEU A 127 -8.88 -13.19 -15.77
N SER A 128 -7.64 -13.20 -15.27
CA SER A 128 -7.23 -12.25 -14.23
C SER A 128 -7.13 -10.82 -14.75
N MET A 129 -6.67 -10.63 -16.00
CA MET A 129 -6.56 -9.31 -16.61
C MET A 129 -7.92 -8.66 -16.92
N ASP A 130 -9.00 -9.44 -17.06
CA ASP A 130 -10.36 -8.91 -17.22
C ASP A 130 -10.85 -8.14 -15.99
N PHE A 131 -10.34 -8.47 -14.82
CA PHE A 131 -10.66 -7.77 -13.58
C PHE A 131 -9.85 -6.48 -13.39
N GLY A 132 -8.91 -6.20 -14.27
CA GLY A 132 -8.13 -4.97 -14.31
C GLY A 132 -6.91 -4.97 -13.38
N ILE A 133 -6.26 -3.82 -13.36
CA ILE A 133 -5.04 -3.57 -12.57
C ILE A 133 -5.43 -3.34 -11.12
N PRO A 134 -4.84 -4.06 -10.14
CA PRO A 134 -5.07 -3.82 -8.72
C PRO A 134 -4.48 -2.47 -8.31
N VAL A 135 -5.35 -1.51 -8.06
CA VAL A 135 -4.98 -0.18 -7.58
C VAL A 135 -6.20 0.56 -7.04
N ASN A 136 -5.99 1.34 -5.98
CA ASN A 136 -6.95 2.30 -5.47
C ASN A 136 -6.27 3.63 -5.17
N ALA A 137 -7.01 4.73 -5.26
CA ALA A 137 -6.50 6.04 -4.92
C ALA A 137 -7.60 6.94 -4.35
N ALA A 138 -7.18 7.82 -3.44
CA ALA A 138 -8.06 8.81 -2.84
C ALA A 138 -7.29 10.07 -2.48
N ILE A 139 -8.00 11.19 -2.36
CA ILE A 139 -7.44 12.41 -1.75
C ILE A 139 -7.86 12.45 -0.29
N ILE A 140 -6.89 12.57 0.59
CA ILE A 140 -7.08 12.67 2.05
C ILE A 140 -6.78 14.10 2.49
N LEU A 141 -7.69 14.67 3.32
CA LEU A 141 -7.55 16.01 3.85
C LEU A 141 -6.82 15.96 5.19
N THR A 142 -5.51 16.11 5.20
CA THR A 142 -4.68 16.06 6.41
C THR A 142 -3.82 17.31 6.56
N GLY A 143 -3.72 17.85 7.79
CA GLY A 143 -2.97 19.08 8.05
C GLY A 143 -3.44 20.31 7.24
N GLY A 144 -4.71 20.37 6.85
CA GLY A 144 -5.27 21.41 5.99
C GLY A 144 -4.79 21.35 4.52
N LYS A 145 -4.11 20.27 4.13
CA LYS A 145 -3.57 20.02 2.78
C LYS A 145 -4.22 18.78 2.16
N ARG A 146 -4.15 18.66 0.86
CA ARG A 146 -4.73 17.54 0.06
C ARG A 146 -3.61 16.57 -0.31
N LEU A 147 -3.62 15.39 0.30
CA LEU A 147 -2.69 14.30 0.03
C LEU A 147 -3.34 13.33 -0.98
N LEU A 148 -2.73 13.16 -2.15
CA LEU A 148 -3.07 12.05 -3.04
C LEU A 148 -2.37 10.80 -2.52
N THR A 149 -3.16 9.82 -2.11
CA THR A 149 -2.69 8.53 -1.62
C THR A 149 -3.10 7.45 -2.60
N VAL A 150 -2.14 6.63 -3.00
CA VAL A 150 -2.33 5.52 -3.95
C VAL A 150 -1.81 4.25 -3.31
N ILE A 151 -2.58 3.17 -3.41
CA ILE A 151 -2.14 1.81 -3.09
C ILE A 151 -2.28 0.94 -4.31
N ALA A 152 -1.30 0.08 -4.57
CA ALA A 152 -1.28 -0.83 -5.69
C ALA A 152 -0.58 -2.14 -5.35
N ASP A 153 -1.09 -3.24 -5.90
CA ASP A 153 -0.47 -4.56 -5.89
C ASP A 153 -0.13 -4.94 -7.34
N LEU A 154 1.17 -4.99 -7.67
CA LEU A 154 1.60 -5.32 -9.02
C LEU A 154 1.75 -6.84 -9.20
N GLN A 155 1.75 -7.30 -10.45
CA GLN A 155 1.85 -8.72 -10.79
C GLN A 155 2.94 -9.45 -10.01
N CYS A 156 2.55 -10.47 -9.26
CA CYS A 156 3.48 -11.30 -8.48
C CYS A 156 4.37 -12.18 -9.35
N CYS A 157 5.40 -12.71 -8.72
CA CYS A 157 6.24 -13.79 -9.24
C CYS A 157 7.10 -13.39 -10.45
N GLY A 158 7.80 -14.39 -11.03
CA GLY A 158 8.73 -14.15 -12.14
C GLY A 158 10.00 -13.42 -11.69
N ASP A 159 11.13 -14.08 -11.83
CA ASP A 159 12.44 -13.61 -11.38
C ASP A 159 13.39 -13.23 -12.53
N ASP A 160 12.89 -13.27 -13.76
CA ASP A 160 13.61 -12.89 -14.96
C ASP A 160 13.17 -11.50 -15.43
N PRO A 161 14.10 -10.54 -15.65
CA PRO A 161 13.78 -9.22 -16.18
C PRO A 161 13.08 -9.21 -17.55
N GLU A 162 13.21 -10.30 -18.33
CA GLU A 162 12.53 -10.47 -19.61
C GLU A 162 11.26 -11.30 -19.51
N SER A 163 10.82 -11.66 -18.28
CA SER A 163 9.60 -12.44 -18.08
C SER A 163 8.34 -11.65 -18.41
N TRP A 164 7.27 -12.35 -18.78
CA TRP A 164 5.97 -11.73 -18.99
C TRP A 164 5.42 -11.06 -17.72
N GLN A 165 5.79 -11.57 -16.53
CA GLN A 165 5.41 -10.97 -15.25
C GLN A 165 6.05 -9.59 -15.09
N GLU A 166 7.34 -9.46 -15.38
CA GLU A 166 8.02 -8.17 -15.32
C GLU A 166 7.44 -7.18 -16.33
N TYR A 167 7.17 -7.64 -17.56
CA TYR A 167 6.51 -6.81 -18.56
C TYR A 167 5.13 -6.35 -18.09
N ARG A 168 4.33 -7.25 -17.49
CA ARG A 168 3.02 -6.91 -16.93
C ARG A 168 3.13 -5.87 -15.82
N ARG A 169 4.08 -6.02 -14.87
CA ARG A 169 4.34 -5.01 -13.82
C ARG A 169 4.64 -3.64 -14.40
N GLN A 170 5.43 -3.56 -15.47
CA GLN A 170 5.74 -2.30 -16.13
C GLN A 170 4.52 -1.66 -16.78
N ILE A 171 3.61 -2.44 -17.36
CA ILE A 171 2.34 -1.94 -17.91
C ILE A 171 1.47 -1.40 -16.77
N GLU A 172 1.32 -2.17 -15.71
CA GLU A 172 0.56 -1.76 -14.51
C GLU A 172 1.10 -0.44 -13.97
N ALA A 173 2.41 -0.32 -13.79
CA ALA A 173 3.05 0.90 -13.35
C ALA A 173 2.81 2.10 -14.30
N ARG A 174 2.86 1.89 -15.63
CA ARG A 174 2.57 2.94 -16.63
C ARG A 174 1.13 3.42 -16.55
N GLU A 175 0.17 2.50 -16.44
CA GLU A 175 -1.25 2.85 -16.35
C GLU A 175 -1.57 3.57 -15.03
N ILE A 176 -1.04 3.11 -13.91
CA ILE A 176 -1.17 3.79 -12.61
C ILE A 176 -0.60 5.21 -12.71
N ARG A 177 0.61 5.36 -13.25
CA ARG A 177 1.23 6.68 -13.45
C ARG A 177 0.39 7.58 -14.34
N ARG A 178 -0.17 7.06 -15.43
CA ARG A 178 -1.06 7.81 -16.34
C ARG A 178 -2.28 8.35 -15.59
N LEU A 179 -2.92 7.53 -14.75
CA LEU A 179 -4.08 7.93 -13.95
C LEU A 179 -3.72 8.98 -12.90
N ILE A 180 -2.61 8.80 -12.19
CA ILE A 180 -2.08 9.80 -11.25
C ILE A 180 -1.87 11.14 -11.97
N THR A 181 -1.27 11.12 -13.15
CA THR A 181 -1.03 12.34 -13.94
C THR A 181 -2.34 13.03 -14.30
N GLN A 182 -3.37 12.29 -14.71
CA GLN A 182 -4.71 12.84 -15.01
C GLN A 182 -5.35 13.49 -13.76
N VAL A 183 -5.23 12.87 -12.59
CA VAL A 183 -5.71 13.48 -11.32
C VAL A 183 -4.98 14.79 -11.06
N LEU A 184 -3.65 14.80 -11.17
CA LEU A 184 -2.83 15.98 -10.91
C LEU A 184 -3.09 17.14 -11.88
N GLU A 185 -3.53 16.86 -13.12
CA GLU A 185 -3.90 17.87 -14.11
C GLU A 185 -5.23 18.57 -13.78
N ARG A 186 -6.18 17.83 -13.15
CA ARG A 186 -7.54 18.31 -12.92
C ARG A 186 -7.81 18.76 -11.49
N THR A 187 -7.00 18.31 -10.56
CA THR A 187 -7.25 18.47 -9.13
C THR A 187 -6.05 19.11 -8.42
N VAL A 188 -6.33 20.03 -7.51
CA VAL A 188 -5.29 20.59 -6.65
C VAL A 188 -4.90 19.54 -5.62
N VAL A 189 -3.64 19.14 -5.63
CA VAL A 189 -3.01 18.19 -4.72
C VAL A 189 -1.72 18.83 -4.20
N HIS A 190 -1.44 18.67 -2.92
CA HIS A 190 -0.27 19.26 -2.26
C HIS A 190 0.85 18.24 -2.02
N GLY A 191 0.51 16.97 -1.88
CA GLY A 191 1.45 15.87 -1.69
C GLY A 191 1.00 14.58 -2.36
N LEU A 192 1.94 13.67 -2.59
CA LEU A 192 1.70 12.36 -3.21
C LEU A 192 2.45 11.29 -2.42
N VAL A 193 1.73 10.22 -2.08
CA VAL A 193 2.29 8.95 -1.58
C VAL A 193 1.75 7.82 -2.44
N ILE A 194 2.62 6.92 -2.89
CA ILE A 194 2.29 5.66 -3.56
C ILE A 194 2.86 4.53 -2.71
N ALA A 195 2.03 3.58 -2.31
CA ALA A 195 2.45 2.46 -1.48
C ALA A 195 1.86 1.12 -1.98
N GLY A 196 2.34 0.01 -1.45
CA GLY A 196 1.83 -1.33 -1.69
C GLY A 196 2.90 -2.34 -2.08
N ASP A 197 2.47 -3.50 -2.53
CA ASP A 197 3.32 -4.57 -3.02
C ASP A 197 3.63 -4.37 -4.52
N PHE A 198 4.84 -3.95 -4.82
CA PHE A 198 5.26 -3.74 -6.21
C PHE A 198 5.94 -4.96 -6.81
N ASN A 199 6.08 -6.03 -6.02
CA ASN A 199 6.60 -7.32 -6.48
C ASN A 199 7.91 -7.19 -7.29
N LEU A 200 8.85 -6.34 -6.84
CA LEU A 200 10.11 -6.06 -7.53
C LEU A 200 11.09 -7.23 -7.39
N VAL A 201 10.83 -8.30 -8.13
CA VAL A 201 11.66 -9.51 -8.13
C VAL A 201 12.74 -9.40 -9.21
N ASN A 202 13.99 -9.12 -8.83
CA ASN A 202 15.14 -8.96 -9.73
C ASN A 202 14.99 -7.86 -10.81
N GLY A 203 13.98 -6.99 -10.71
CA GLY A 203 13.75 -5.87 -11.63
C GLY A 203 13.29 -4.62 -10.86
N ILE A 204 13.73 -3.45 -11.29
CA ILE A 204 13.35 -2.15 -10.70
C ILE A 204 12.57 -1.26 -11.67
N ALA A 205 12.31 -1.74 -12.89
CA ALA A 205 11.68 -0.93 -13.92
C ALA A 205 10.29 -0.39 -13.52
N PRO A 206 9.40 -1.16 -12.85
CA PRO A 206 8.12 -0.62 -12.37
C PRO A 206 8.31 0.53 -11.39
N ALA A 207 9.26 0.41 -10.45
CA ALA A 207 9.58 1.48 -9.50
C ALA A 207 10.12 2.72 -10.21
N VAL A 208 10.99 2.56 -11.19
CA VAL A 208 11.51 3.68 -12.00
C VAL A 208 10.36 4.42 -12.68
N ILE A 209 9.41 3.70 -13.28
CA ILE A 209 8.23 4.27 -13.95
C ILE A 209 7.39 5.08 -12.95
N LEU A 210 7.07 4.51 -11.78
CA LEU A 210 6.25 5.18 -10.77
C LEU A 210 6.95 6.40 -10.15
N ASN A 211 8.27 6.37 -10.05
CA ASN A 211 9.07 7.42 -9.42
C ASN A 211 9.52 8.54 -10.37
N GLU A 212 9.21 8.46 -11.66
CA GLU A 212 9.49 9.56 -12.59
C GLU A 212 8.81 10.87 -12.16
N PRO A 213 9.31 12.04 -12.62
CA PRO A 213 8.76 13.35 -12.26
C PRO A 213 7.25 13.49 -12.48
N TYR A 214 6.58 14.10 -11.51
CA TYR A 214 5.20 14.57 -11.61
C TYR A 214 5.16 16.10 -11.51
N ARG A 215 4.07 16.72 -11.95
CA ARG A 215 3.90 18.18 -11.90
C ARG A 215 4.16 18.79 -10.51
N ILE A 216 3.73 18.07 -9.45
CA ILE A 216 3.92 18.51 -8.06
C ILE A 216 5.22 17.98 -7.43
N CYS A 217 5.92 17.09 -8.13
CA CYS A 217 7.15 16.44 -7.69
C CYS A 217 8.16 16.36 -8.84
N PRO A 218 8.74 17.49 -9.26
CA PRO A 218 9.58 17.56 -10.45
C PRO A 218 10.90 16.81 -10.35
N GLU A 219 11.34 16.43 -9.15
CA GLU A 219 12.50 15.56 -8.94
C GLU A 219 12.15 14.06 -8.88
N GLY A 220 10.85 13.72 -9.07
CA GLY A 220 10.34 12.39 -8.86
C GLY A 220 10.10 12.06 -7.38
N LEU A 221 9.58 10.86 -7.14
CA LEU A 221 9.33 10.36 -5.79
C LEU A 221 10.60 9.74 -5.20
N LYS A 222 10.68 9.70 -3.88
CA LYS A 222 11.70 8.95 -3.14
C LYS A 222 11.08 7.82 -2.34
N THR A 223 11.84 6.76 -2.17
CA THR A 223 11.48 5.66 -1.27
C THR A 223 11.63 6.10 0.18
N ALA A 224 10.63 5.81 1.01
CA ALA A 224 10.79 5.90 2.45
C ALA A 224 11.80 4.84 2.93
N GLU A 225 12.84 5.26 3.64
CA GLU A 225 13.89 4.37 4.14
C GLU A 225 13.40 3.69 5.41
N LEU A 226 12.83 2.48 5.25
CA LEU A 226 12.24 1.69 6.32
C LEU A 226 13.11 0.47 6.61
N TYR A 227 13.34 0.20 7.88
CA TYR A 227 14.14 -0.92 8.37
C TYR A 227 13.35 -1.70 9.41
N HIS A 228 13.68 -2.97 9.59
CA HIS A 228 13.24 -3.72 10.76
C HIS A 228 13.70 -3.06 12.07
N PRO A 229 13.12 -3.43 13.22
CA PRO A 229 13.56 -2.91 14.51
C PRO A 229 15.05 -3.10 14.81
N ASP A 230 15.73 -4.03 14.12
CA ASP A 230 17.17 -4.25 14.21
C ASP A 230 18.01 -3.13 13.53
N GLY A 231 17.37 -2.23 12.76
CA GLY A 231 18.02 -1.15 12.04
C GLY A 231 18.83 -1.58 10.81
N VAL A 232 18.75 -2.83 10.38
CA VAL A 232 19.57 -3.42 9.32
C VAL A 232 18.73 -4.07 8.22
N ALA A 233 17.84 -4.99 8.59
CA ALA A 233 17.01 -5.72 7.64
C ALA A 233 15.97 -4.78 6.99
N LYS A 234 15.64 -5.04 5.69
CA LYS A 234 14.65 -4.26 4.92
C LYS A 234 13.62 -5.15 4.22
N TRP A 235 13.79 -6.49 4.29
CA TRP A 235 12.88 -7.37 3.59
C TRP A 235 11.45 -7.22 4.14
N THR A 236 10.49 -7.22 3.24
CA THR A 236 9.07 -7.08 3.59
C THR A 236 8.30 -8.37 3.40
N TRP A 237 8.80 -9.28 2.57
CA TRP A 237 8.22 -10.59 2.32
C TRP A 237 9.09 -11.72 2.88
N ASP A 238 8.48 -12.63 3.66
CA ASP A 238 9.15 -13.77 4.28
C ASP A 238 9.16 -14.99 3.35
N GLY A 239 10.29 -15.19 2.69
CA GLY A 239 10.52 -16.32 1.78
C GLY A 239 10.95 -17.61 2.46
N ARG A 240 11.09 -17.66 3.78
CA ARG A 240 11.56 -18.87 4.49
C ARG A 240 10.62 -20.05 4.25
N GLY A 241 11.17 -21.16 3.75
CA GLY A 241 10.41 -22.35 3.37
C GLY A 241 9.64 -22.23 2.04
N MET A 242 9.85 -21.16 1.27
CA MET A 242 9.31 -20.94 -0.07
C MET A 242 10.38 -21.14 -1.15
N PRO A 243 9.99 -21.32 -2.42
CA PRO A 243 10.95 -21.41 -3.52
C PRO A 243 11.77 -20.13 -3.76
N PHE A 244 11.28 -18.99 -3.30
CA PHE A 244 11.94 -17.69 -3.46
C PHE A 244 12.52 -17.20 -2.13
N PRO A 245 13.65 -16.50 -2.14
CA PRO A 245 14.23 -15.91 -0.93
C PRO A 245 13.37 -14.77 -0.41
N SER A 246 13.51 -14.45 0.89
CA SER A 246 12.96 -13.21 1.45
C SER A 246 13.45 -11.98 0.69
N GLY A 247 12.57 -11.02 0.45
CA GLY A 247 12.88 -9.86 -0.35
C GLY A 247 12.10 -8.61 0.07
N THR A 248 12.53 -7.45 -0.38
CA THR A 248 11.80 -6.19 -0.24
C THR A 248 10.89 -6.07 -1.45
N LEU A 249 9.59 -6.33 -1.27
CA LEU A 249 8.57 -6.29 -2.31
C LEU A 249 7.62 -5.12 -2.13
N ASP A 250 7.39 -4.72 -0.87
CA ASP A 250 6.49 -3.64 -0.48
C ASP A 250 7.28 -2.34 -0.28
N PHE A 251 6.70 -1.22 -0.70
CA PHE A 251 7.35 0.09 -0.64
C PHE A 251 6.36 1.19 -0.31
N GLN A 252 6.88 2.31 0.20
CA GLN A 252 6.20 3.61 0.24
C GLN A 252 7.07 4.63 -0.48
N TYR A 253 6.56 5.22 -1.56
CA TYR A 253 7.17 6.32 -2.30
C TYR A 253 6.45 7.62 -1.98
N TYR A 254 7.18 8.71 -1.83
CA TYR A 254 6.61 10.00 -1.44
C TYR A 254 7.28 11.19 -2.12
N CYS A 255 6.53 12.29 -2.23
CA CYS A 255 7.00 13.52 -2.83
C CYS A 255 7.78 14.37 -1.83
N THR A 256 9.09 14.47 -1.99
CA THR A 256 9.97 15.20 -1.07
C THR A 256 9.88 16.72 -1.16
N GLN A 257 9.21 17.28 -2.16
CA GLN A 257 8.92 18.70 -2.23
C GLN A 257 7.92 19.15 -1.17
N SER A 258 7.01 18.27 -0.79
CA SER A 258 5.90 18.57 0.12
C SER A 258 5.93 17.81 1.42
N LEU A 259 6.62 16.68 1.45
CA LEU A 259 6.67 15.77 2.60
C LEU A 259 8.12 15.50 3.01
N GLU A 260 8.29 15.20 4.30
CA GLU A 260 9.49 14.58 4.83
C GLU A 260 9.12 13.42 5.76
N THR A 261 9.93 12.36 5.76
CA THR A 261 9.78 11.26 6.71
C THR A 261 10.41 11.63 8.05
N ARG A 262 9.63 11.55 9.12
CA ARG A 262 10.11 11.74 10.51
C ARG A 262 10.68 10.46 11.07
N SER A 263 9.95 9.37 10.88
CA SER A 263 10.30 8.05 11.38
C SER A 263 9.61 6.97 10.53
N GLY A 264 10.04 5.74 10.68
CA GLY A 264 9.34 4.60 10.08
C GLY A 264 10.10 3.31 10.25
N LEU A 265 9.38 2.20 10.03
CA LEU A 265 9.95 0.87 10.15
C LEU A 265 9.15 -0.16 9.34
N VAL A 266 9.79 -1.31 9.12
CA VAL A 266 9.16 -2.57 8.73
C VAL A 266 8.85 -3.34 10.00
N LEU A 267 7.57 -3.58 10.32
CA LEU A 267 7.22 -4.30 11.53
C LEU A 267 7.46 -5.80 11.37
N ASP A 268 8.50 -6.28 12.01
CA ASP A 268 8.73 -7.70 12.19
C ASP A 268 8.78 -8.05 13.69
N PRO A 269 7.74 -8.73 14.22
CA PRO A 269 7.68 -9.13 15.62
C PRO A 269 8.85 -10.01 16.06
N GLU A 270 9.49 -10.75 15.17
CA GLU A 270 10.67 -11.56 15.49
C GLU A 270 11.87 -10.72 15.96
N ASN A 271 11.92 -9.45 15.60
CA ASN A 271 12.97 -8.51 15.97
C ASN A 271 12.65 -7.69 17.22
N LEU A 272 11.50 -7.93 17.86
CA LEU A 272 11.10 -7.26 19.09
C LEU A 272 11.54 -8.05 20.33
N ALA A 273 11.89 -7.32 21.40
CA ALA A 273 12.18 -7.96 22.67
C ALA A 273 10.91 -8.57 23.30
N PRO A 274 10.99 -9.66 24.09
CA PRO A 274 9.82 -10.31 24.68
C PRO A 274 8.90 -9.37 25.47
N LYS A 275 9.47 -8.37 26.14
CA LYS A 275 8.71 -7.37 26.88
C LYS A 275 7.93 -6.42 25.97
N GLU A 276 8.47 -6.09 24.81
CA GLU A 276 7.79 -5.26 23.81
C GLU A 276 6.63 -6.03 23.18
N LEU A 277 6.85 -7.31 22.85
CA LEU A 277 5.80 -8.21 22.36
C LEU A 277 4.65 -8.31 23.36
N GLU A 278 4.95 -8.51 24.66
CA GLU A 278 3.93 -8.57 25.72
C GLU A 278 3.12 -7.25 25.80
N GLN A 279 3.78 -6.11 25.74
CA GLN A 279 3.14 -4.79 25.79
C GLN A 279 2.21 -4.54 24.60
N LEU A 280 2.58 -5.06 23.43
CA LEU A 280 1.82 -4.93 22.20
C LEU A 280 0.70 -5.98 22.06
N GLY A 281 0.70 -7.00 22.94
CA GLY A 281 -0.21 -8.14 22.81
C GLY A 281 0.09 -9.01 21.60
N LEU A 282 1.33 -8.97 21.11
CA LEU A 282 1.84 -9.76 19.98
C LEU A 282 2.73 -10.90 20.51
N ASP A 283 2.87 -11.93 19.71
CA ASP A 283 3.99 -12.87 19.77
C ASP A 283 4.84 -12.79 18.50
N SER A 284 5.98 -13.44 18.47
CA SER A 284 6.92 -13.37 17.35
C SER A 284 6.36 -13.89 16.01
N GLU A 285 5.31 -14.72 16.06
CA GLU A 285 4.69 -15.32 14.87
C GLU A 285 3.43 -14.57 14.40
N ALA A 286 3.03 -13.50 15.10
CA ALA A 286 1.76 -12.81 14.85
C ALA A 286 1.59 -12.38 13.39
N VAL A 287 2.58 -11.70 12.81
CA VAL A 287 2.50 -11.25 11.41
C VAL A 287 2.59 -12.41 10.41
N LYS A 288 3.20 -13.54 10.77
CA LYS A 288 3.21 -14.72 9.91
C LYS A 288 1.84 -15.39 9.81
N ARG A 289 1.01 -15.28 10.83
CA ARG A 289 -0.37 -15.80 10.78
C ARG A 289 -1.27 -14.95 9.88
N THR A 290 -1.02 -13.65 9.81
CA THR A 290 -1.76 -12.74 8.93
C THR A 290 -1.26 -12.72 7.49
N GLY A 291 -0.14 -13.39 7.19
CA GLY A 291 0.46 -13.46 5.86
C GLY A 291 1.99 -13.51 5.93
N ARG A 292 2.62 -13.38 4.78
CA ARG A 292 4.08 -13.37 4.67
C ARG A 292 4.68 -11.98 4.56
N HIS A 293 3.83 -10.98 4.33
CA HIS A 293 4.27 -9.59 4.21
C HIS A 293 4.33 -8.91 5.57
N ARG A 294 5.32 -8.05 5.74
CA ARG A 294 5.54 -7.24 6.93
C ARG A 294 4.92 -5.86 6.73
N PRO A 295 4.13 -5.37 7.69
CA PRO A 295 3.58 -4.01 7.61
C PRO A 295 4.70 -2.97 7.51
N LEU A 296 4.54 -2.02 6.60
CA LEU A 296 5.36 -0.83 6.50
C LEU A 296 4.67 0.33 7.22
N ILE A 297 5.39 1.00 8.10
CA ILE A 297 4.89 2.14 8.85
C ILE A 297 5.83 3.31 8.63
N ALA A 298 5.29 4.43 8.16
CA ALA A 298 6.04 5.66 8.04
C ALA A 298 5.25 6.85 8.57
N GLU A 299 5.93 7.73 9.25
CA GLU A 299 5.42 9.00 9.74
C GLU A 299 5.94 10.13 8.86
N TYR A 300 5.02 10.95 8.37
CA TYR A 300 5.32 12.07 7.47
C TYR A 300 4.94 13.39 8.10
N ASP A 301 5.77 14.40 7.86
CA ASP A 301 5.44 15.80 8.10
C ASP A 301 5.25 16.55 6.78
N TRP A 302 4.32 17.49 6.79
CA TRP A 302 4.20 18.47 5.74
C TRP A 302 5.32 19.52 5.85
N LYS A 303 5.96 19.80 4.71
CA LYS A 303 6.90 20.91 4.58
C LYS A 303 6.21 22.24 4.38
#